data_182f1a3a9c5e4720e33901d99c00acfa
#
_entry.id   182f1a3a9c5e4720e33901d99c00acfa
#
_cell.length_a   1.000
_cell.length_b   1.000
_cell.length_c   1.000
_cell.angle_alpha   90.00
_cell.angle_beta   90.00
_cell.angle_gamma   90.00
#
_symmetry.space_group_name_H-M   'P 1'
#
loop_
_entity.id
_entity.type
_entity.pdbx_description
1 polymer ?
#
loop_
_entity_poly.entity_id
_entity_poly.type
_entity_poly.pdbx_seq_one_letter_code
_entity_poly.pdbx_strand_id
1 'polypeptide(L)'
;MEFHPSIEKADIQEIKLFQEEKLHELLAYLEAHSPFYQKLFKENNIHIADIRTLEDLQKIPTTTKNDLQQYNHDFFCITPDKIVDYSTTSGTLGDPVTFGLSDSDLERLAYNEAISFACAGIQKGDVVQMITTIDKRFMAGLAYFLGLRKMGASVVRMGPGIPELQWDSIFRYNPKYLITVPSFLLKMIDYAEKHGLDYKNSSVYGAVCIGESIKNQDFTDNILSQKIKEKWDIKLFSTYASTEMSTAFTE
;
A
#
# COMPACT_ATOMS: atom_id res chain seq x y z
N MET A 1 -13.12 -8.10 13.25
CA MET A 1 -13.28 -7.07 12.21
C MET A 1 -13.75 -7.75 10.94
N GLU A 2 -14.77 -7.22 10.32
CA GLU A 2 -15.28 -7.70 9.04
C GLU A 2 -14.34 -7.22 7.93
N PHE A 3 -13.72 -8.15 7.18
CA PHE A 3 -12.79 -7.81 6.09
C PHE A 3 -13.51 -7.47 4.77
N HIS A 4 -14.82 -7.52 4.75
CA HIS A 4 -15.64 -7.19 3.60
C HIS A 4 -16.84 -6.39 4.09
N PRO A 5 -16.67 -5.11 4.38
CA PRO A 5 -17.79 -4.26 4.77
C PRO A 5 -18.87 -4.30 3.68
N SER A 6 -20.11 -4.15 4.08
CA SER A 6 -21.27 -4.25 3.16
C SER A 6 -21.14 -3.33 1.95
N ILE A 7 -20.56 -2.15 2.14
CA ILE A 7 -20.37 -1.15 1.08
C ILE A 7 -19.52 -1.65 -0.10
N GLU A 8 -18.56 -2.55 0.12
CA GLU A 8 -17.72 -3.10 -0.96
C GLU A 8 -18.52 -4.00 -1.94
N LYS A 9 -19.68 -4.48 -1.51
CA LYS A 9 -20.57 -5.36 -2.27
C LYS A 9 -21.91 -4.69 -2.63
N ALA A 10 -22.06 -3.42 -2.29
CA ALA A 10 -23.24 -2.63 -2.57
C ALA A 10 -23.36 -2.32 -4.07
N ASP A 11 -24.52 -1.89 -4.51
CA ASP A 11 -24.68 -1.41 -5.88
C ASP A 11 -23.95 -0.08 -6.10
N ILE A 12 -23.73 0.27 -7.36
CA ILE A 12 -22.93 1.44 -7.74
C ILE A 12 -23.54 2.75 -7.23
N GLN A 13 -24.86 2.82 -7.05
CA GLN A 13 -25.51 4.03 -6.56
C GLN A 13 -25.30 4.18 -5.06
N GLU A 14 -25.41 3.08 -4.32
CA GLU A 14 -25.15 3.05 -2.88
C GLU A 14 -23.67 3.37 -2.57
N ILE A 15 -22.73 2.83 -3.36
CA ILE A 15 -21.31 3.17 -3.28
C ILE A 15 -21.10 4.67 -3.54
N LYS A 16 -21.74 5.23 -4.58
CA LYS A 16 -21.60 6.65 -4.90
C LYS A 16 -22.13 7.54 -3.77
N LEU A 17 -23.28 7.25 -3.21
CA LEU A 17 -23.86 7.99 -2.09
C LEU A 17 -22.91 7.97 -0.87
N PHE A 18 -22.36 6.80 -0.55
CA PHE A 18 -21.38 6.65 0.52
C PHE A 18 -20.12 7.50 0.26
N GLN A 19 -19.61 7.47 -0.97
CA GLN A 19 -18.43 8.28 -1.35
C GLN A 19 -18.70 9.78 -1.25
N GLU A 20 -19.89 10.23 -1.64
CA GLU A 20 -20.29 11.65 -1.55
C GLU A 20 -20.45 12.09 -0.09
N GLU A 21 -21.01 11.24 0.78
CA GLU A 21 -21.05 11.50 2.22
C GLU A 21 -19.64 11.67 2.80
N LYS A 22 -18.72 10.74 2.47
CA LYS A 22 -17.33 10.81 2.93
C LYS A 22 -16.55 11.98 2.32
N LEU A 23 -16.89 12.40 1.12
CA LEU A 23 -16.34 13.61 0.51
C LEU A 23 -16.72 14.85 1.31
N HIS A 24 -17.99 14.99 1.70
CA HIS A 24 -18.43 16.11 2.51
C HIS A 24 -17.72 16.16 3.87
N GLU A 25 -17.61 15.01 4.55
CA GLU A 25 -16.87 14.91 5.81
C GLU A 25 -15.40 15.34 5.65
N LEU A 26 -14.74 14.87 4.57
CA LEU A 26 -13.36 15.20 4.27
C LEU A 26 -13.18 16.70 3.99
N LEU A 27 -14.03 17.29 3.16
CA LEU A 27 -13.92 18.72 2.83
C LEU A 27 -14.12 19.61 4.06
N ALA A 28 -15.08 19.29 4.90
CA ALA A 28 -15.29 20.00 6.16
C ALA A 28 -14.07 19.87 7.11
N TYR A 29 -13.47 18.68 7.15
CA TYR A 29 -12.27 18.45 7.94
C TYR A 29 -11.06 19.23 7.41
N LEU A 30 -10.86 19.27 6.09
CA LEU A 30 -9.77 20.01 5.45
C LEU A 30 -9.92 21.52 5.65
N GLU A 31 -11.15 22.06 5.49
CA GLU A 31 -11.43 23.47 5.72
C GLU A 31 -11.18 23.89 7.18
N ALA A 32 -11.47 22.99 8.14
CA ALA A 32 -11.27 23.26 9.54
C ALA A 32 -9.79 23.13 9.99
N HIS A 33 -9.01 22.24 9.39
CA HIS A 33 -7.75 21.78 9.99
C HIS A 33 -6.50 21.93 9.09
N SER A 34 -6.63 22.04 7.76
CA SER A 34 -5.47 22.14 6.87
C SER A 34 -5.19 23.57 6.44
N PRO A 35 -4.08 24.20 6.88
CA PRO A 35 -3.69 25.53 6.42
C PRO A 35 -3.59 25.64 4.90
N PHE A 36 -3.07 24.58 4.24
CA PHE A 36 -2.97 24.56 2.78
C PHE A 36 -4.34 24.62 2.10
N TYR A 37 -5.29 23.77 2.52
CA TYR A 37 -6.62 23.73 1.89
C TYR A 37 -7.47 24.95 2.26
N GLN A 38 -7.32 25.51 3.44
CA GLN A 38 -7.94 26.79 3.80
C GLN A 38 -7.52 27.90 2.83
N LYS A 39 -6.22 27.98 2.54
CA LYS A 39 -5.67 28.94 1.59
C LYS A 39 -6.15 28.65 0.18
N LEU A 40 -6.07 27.40 -0.28
CA LEU A 40 -6.51 26.97 -1.61
C LEU A 40 -7.98 27.34 -1.86
N PHE A 41 -8.86 27.01 -0.93
CA PHE A 41 -10.30 27.31 -1.06
C PHE A 41 -10.57 28.79 -1.12
N LYS A 42 -9.93 29.58 -0.26
CA LYS A 42 -10.06 31.03 -0.23
C LYS A 42 -9.58 31.70 -1.53
N GLU A 43 -8.39 31.32 -2.02
CA GLU A 43 -7.79 31.92 -3.22
C GLU A 43 -8.56 31.58 -4.51
N ASN A 44 -9.26 30.45 -4.54
CA ASN A 44 -10.05 30.00 -5.68
C ASN A 44 -11.55 30.25 -5.51
N ASN A 45 -11.98 30.97 -4.47
CA ASN A 45 -13.39 31.22 -4.15
C ASN A 45 -14.25 29.95 -4.09
N ILE A 46 -13.69 28.88 -3.52
CA ILE A 46 -14.37 27.58 -3.36
C ILE A 46 -15.15 27.60 -2.06
N HIS A 47 -16.45 27.38 -2.16
CA HIS A 47 -17.33 27.14 -1.02
C HIS A 47 -17.62 25.64 -0.96
N ILE A 48 -17.18 24.96 0.10
CA ILE A 48 -17.35 23.49 0.22
C ILE A 48 -18.82 23.06 0.15
N ALA A 49 -19.77 23.92 0.52
CA ALA A 49 -21.20 23.68 0.39
C ALA A 49 -21.67 23.51 -1.07
N ASP A 50 -20.88 23.98 -2.05
CA ASP A 50 -21.16 23.86 -3.48
C ASP A 50 -20.56 22.60 -4.11
N ILE A 51 -19.80 21.83 -3.34
CA ILE A 51 -19.23 20.52 -3.72
C ILE A 51 -20.13 19.46 -3.14
N ARG A 52 -21.12 19.01 -3.89
CA ARG A 52 -22.16 18.08 -3.41
C ARG A 52 -22.03 16.69 -3.96
N THR A 53 -21.40 16.53 -5.11
CA THR A 53 -21.25 15.27 -5.81
C THR A 53 -19.78 15.00 -6.14
N LEU A 54 -19.47 13.77 -6.51
CA LEU A 54 -18.10 13.42 -6.97
C LEU A 54 -17.69 14.23 -8.21
N GLU A 55 -18.65 14.55 -9.08
CA GLU A 55 -18.42 15.38 -10.28
C GLU A 55 -18.00 16.80 -9.93
N ASP A 56 -18.46 17.33 -8.81
CA ASP A 56 -18.11 18.67 -8.34
C ASP A 56 -16.64 18.81 -7.93
N LEU A 57 -15.92 17.69 -7.70
CA LEU A 57 -14.48 17.69 -7.41
C LEU A 57 -13.66 18.42 -8.48
N GLN A 58 -14.16 18.47 -9.73
CA GLN A 58 -13.53 19.22 -10.81
C GLN A 58 -13.41 20.73 -10.54
N LYS A 59 -14.20 21.26 -9.61
CA LYS A 59 -14.16 22.68 -9.18
C LYS A 59 -12.96 22.96 -8.27
N ILE A 60 -12.38 21.92 -7.66
CA ILE A 60 -11.23 22.03 -6.75
C ILE A 60 -9.95 21.86 -7.57
N PRO A 61 -9.00 22.82 -7.54
CA PRO A 61 -7.71 22.65 -8.19
C PRO A 61 -6.96 21.43 -7.65
N THR A 62 -6.32 20.68 -8.54
CA THR A 62 -5.49 19.55 -8.17
C THR A 62 -4.22 20.01 -7.46
N THR A 63 -3.79 19.29 -6.45
CA THR A 63 -2.49 19.46 -5.80
C THR A 63 -1.41 18.69 -6.56
N THR A 64 -0.22 19.25 -6.58
CA THR A 64 0.94 18.66 -7.25
C THR A 64 1.98 18.16 -6.22
N LYS A 65 2.95 17.37 -6.69
CA LYS A 65 4.08 16.99 -5.85
C LYS A 65 4.90 18.21 -5.40
N ASN A 66 4.99 19.25 -6.22
CA ASN A 66 5.68 20.49 -5.86
C ASN A 66 4.96 21.20 -4.71
N ASP A 67 3.63 21.22 -4.69
CA ASP A 67 2.86 21.77 -3.58
C ASP A 67 3.13 21.00 -2.28
N LEU A 68 3.12 19.65 -2.35
CA LEU A 68 3.44 18.80 -1.21
C LEU A 68 4.88 19.02 -0.70
N GLN A 69 5.84 19.28 -1.56
CA GLN A 69 7.22 19.58 -1.17
C GLN A 69 7.36 20.98 -0.58
N GLN A 70 6.77 21.98 -1.22
CA GLN A 70 6.91 23.38 -0.84
C GLN A 70 6.14 23.73 0.45
N TYR A 71 4.94 23.15 0.61
CA TYR A 71 4.00 23.48 1.69
C TYR A 71 3.76 22.28 2.62
N ASN A 72 4.70 21.35 2.71
CA ASN A 72 4.51 20.05 3.35
C ASN A 72 3.79 20.12 4.70
N HIS A 73 4.24 20.99 5.61
CA HIS A 73 3.63 21.14 6.94
C HIS A 73 2.24 21.75 6.93
N ASP A 74 1.90 22.54 5.90
CA ASP A 74 0.58 23.17 5.78
C ASP A 74 -0.52 22.16 5.40
N PHE A 75 -0.12 20.97 4.91
CA PHE A 75 -1.04 19.86 4.67
C PHE A 75 -1.43 19.12 5.95
N PHE A 76 -0.70 19.27 7.05
CA PHE A 76 -1.00 18.56 8.27
C PHE A 76 -2.29 19.07 8.90
N CYS A 77 -3.19 18.16 9.23
CA CYS A 77 -4.48 18.44 9.87
C CYS A 77 -4.47 18.13 11.36
N ILE A 78 -3.34 17.69 11.90
CA ILE A 78 -3.16 17.32 13.30
C ILE A 78 -1.95 18.04 13.90
N THR A 79 -2.00 18.23 15.21
CA THR A 79 -0.89 18.82 15.97
C THR A 79 0.25 17.81 16.18
N PRO A 80 1.51 18.26 16.34
CA PRO A 80 2.67 17.35 16.46
C PRO A 80 2.56 16.33 17.61
N ASP A 81 1.85 16.67 18.68
CA ASP A 81 1.63 15.79 19.84
C ASP A 81 0.73 14.58 19.54
N LYS A 82 0.00 14.60 18.42
CA LYS A 82 -0.85 13.49 17.94
C LYS A 82 -0.16 12.61 16.92
N ILE A 83 1.04 12.98 16.46
CA ILE A 83 1.80 12.19 15.49
C ILE A 83 2.52 11.07 16.22
N VAL A 84 2.25 9.83 15.82
CA VAL A 84 2.85 8.62 16.40
C VAL A 84 3.88 7.98 15.47
N ASP A 85 3.84 8.31 14.18
CA ASP A 85 4.82 7.86 13.18
C ASP A 85 5.06 8.91 12.10
N TYR A 86 6.29 8.96 11.59
CA TYR A 86 6.66 9.77 10.44
C TYR A 86 7.10 8.91 9.28
N SER A 87 6.41 9.03 8.15
CA SER A 87 6.76 8.37 6.89
C SER A 87 7.17 9.39 5.84
N THR A 88 7.96 8.97 4.85
CA THR A 88 8.39 9.85 3.77
C THR A 88 8.32 9.15 2.41
N THR A 89 8.11 9.94 1.35
CA THR A 89 8.36 9.46 -0.02
C THR A 89 9.86 9.22 -0.26
N SER A 90 10.21 8.46 -1.29
CA SER A 90 11.60 8.10 -1.61
C SER A 90 12.50 9.28 -1.99
N GLY A 91 11.93 10.46 -2.33
CA GLY A 91 12.70 11.64 -2.71
C GLY A 91 13.44 11.54 -4.04
N THR A 92 13.13 10.59 -4.91
CA THR A 92 13.83 10.37 -6.19
C THR A 92 13.75 11.56 -7.17
N LEU A 93 12.75 12.44 -7.02
CA LEU A 93 12.51 13.60 -7.88
C LEU A 93 12.55 14.93 -7.10
N GLY A 94 13.32 15.02 -6.03
CA GLY A 94 13.44 16.22 -5.20
C GLY A 94 13.37 15.90 -3.71
N ASP A 95 13.06 16.90 -2.88
CA ASP A 95 12.95 16.71 -1.44
C ASP A 95 11.85 15.70 -1.07
N PRO A 96 12.10 14.79 -0.12
CA PRO A 96 11.07 13.87 0.35
C PRO A 96 9.88 14.61 0.96
N VAL A 97 8.68 14.17 0.62
CA VAL A 97 7.46 14.61 1.30
C VAL A 97 7.30 13.81 2.59
N THR A 98 7.09 14.49 3.70
CA THR A 98 6.87 13.89 5.01
C THR A 98 5.37 13.78 5.31
N PHE A 99 4.97 12.65 5.87
CA PHE A 99 3.62 12.38 6.38
C PHE A 99 3.70 12.13 7.87
N GLY A 100 2.94 12.89 8.65
CA GLY A 100 2.74 12.64 10.08
C GLY A 100 1.47 11.82 10.26
N LEU A 101 1.61 10.62 10.81
CA LEU A 101 0.51 9.67 10.98
C LEU A 101 0.08 9.63 12.45
N SER A 102 -1.23 9.74 12.68
CA SER A 102 -1.83 9.48 13.97
C SER A 102 -2.06 7.98 14.20
N ASP A 103 -2.41 7.60 15.41
CA ASP A 103 -2.82 6.22 15.73
C ASP A 103 -4.01 5.77 14.88
N SER A 104 -4.98 6.66 14.64
CA SER A 104 -6.12 6.40 13.75
C SER A 104 -5.70 6.17 12.29
N ASP A 105 -4.67 6.87 11.82
CA ASP A 105 -4.12 6.65 10.47
C ASP A 105 -3.46 5.28 10.36
N LEU A 106 -2.71 4.85 11.39
CA LEU A 106 -2.12 3.51 11.43
C LEU A 106 -3.20 2.41 11.44
N GLU A 107 -4.29 2.60 12.19
CA GLU A 107 -5.42 1.67 12.17
C GLU A 107 -6.11 1.61 10.79
N ARG A 108 -6.27 2.75 10.12
CA ARG A 108 -6.79 2.82 8.75
C ARG A 108 -5.87 2.12 7.74
N LEU A 109 -4.56 2.35 7.84
CA LEU A 109 -3.56 1.65 7.02
C LEU A 109 -3.63 0.14 7.24
N ALA A 110 -3.70 -0.29 8.50
CA ALA A 110 -3.83 -1.71 8.83
C ALA A 110 -5.10 -2.33 8.25
N TYR A 111 -6.22 -1.60 8.27
CA TYR A 111 -7.48 -2.05 7.69
C TYR A 111 -7.39 -2.17 6.16
N ASN A 112 -6.86 -1.15 5.49
CA ASN A 112 -6.69 -1.16 4.03
C ASN A 112 -5.80 -2.32 3.57
N GLU A 113 -4.66 -2.54 4.22
CA GLU A 113 -3.76 -3.63 3.87
C GLU A 113 -4.36 -5.01 4.17
N ALA A 114 -5.15 -5.13 5.23
CA ALA A 114 -5.84 -6.38 5.52
C ALA A 114 -6.82 -6.77 4.39
N ILE A 115 -7.58 -5.81 3.86
CA ILE A 115 -8.47 -6.03 2.71
C ILE A 115 -7.65 -6.36 1.45
N SER A 116 -6.60 -5.59 1.19
CA SER A 116 -5.69 -5.78 0.07
C SER A 116 -5.11 -7.20 0.06
N PHE A 117 -4.61 -7.68 1.19
CA PHE A 117 -4.07 -9.04 1.31
C PHE A 117 -5.15 -10.12 1.24
N ALA A 118 -6.37 -9.85 1.70
CA ALA A 118 -7.48 -10.77 1.53
C ALA A 118 -7.82 -11.01 0.04
N CYS A 119 -7.65 -10.00 -0.83
CA CYS A 119 -7.78 -10.15 -2.28
C CYS A 119 -6.74 -11.12 -2.86
N ALA A 120 -5.53 -11.16 -2.31
CA ALA A 120 -4.51 -12.15 -2.67
C ALA A 120 -4.79 -13.56 -2.07
N GLY A 121 -5.85 -13.71 -1.28
CA GLY A 121 -6.23 -14.97 -0.64
C GLY A 121 -5.47 -15.29 0.63
N ILE A 122 -4.76 -14.32 1.22
CA ILE A 122 -4.11 -14.48 2.53
C ILE A 122 -5.21 -14.55 3.60
N GLN A 123 -5.04 -15.45 4.57
CA GLN A 123 -6.03 -15.73 5.60
C GLN A 123 -5.39 -15.77 6.99
N LYS A 124 -6.24 -15.73 8.01
CA LYS A 124 -5.82 -15.94 9.39
C LYS A 124 -5.06 -17.26 9.52
N GLY A 125 -3.91 -17.22 10.16
CA GLY A 125 -3.05 -18.39 10.38
C GLY A 125 -2.04 -18.66 9.26
N ASP A 126 -2.15 -18.03 8.08
CA ASP A 126 -1.10 -18.10 7.06
C ASP A 126 0.20 -17.48 7.58
N VAL A 127 1.33 -18.03 7.15
CA VAL A 127 2.65 -17.44 7.39
C VAL A 127 3.07 -16.65 6.16
N VAL A 128 3.45 -15.40 6.36
CA VAL A 128 3.85 -14.47 5.28
C VAL A 128 5.26 -13.97 5.55
N GLN A 129 6.17 -14.14 4.58
CA GLN A 129 7.51 -13.59 4.67
C GLN A 129 7.58 -12.22 3.98
N MET A 130 7.90 -11.19 4.74
CA MET A 130 8.12 -9.84 4.24
C MET A 130 9.58 -9.66 3.82
N ILE A 131 9.80 -9.50 2.52
CA ILE A 131 11.11 -9.25 1.89
C ILE A 131 11.20 -7.76 1.51
N THR A 132 10.69 -6.91 2.36
CA THR A 132 10.73 -5.46 2.22
C THR A 132 11.13 -4.81 3.54
N THR A 133 11.65 -3.58 3.47
CA THR A 133 12.00 -2.84 4.69
C THR A 133 10.76 -2.46 5.48
N ILE A 134 10.86 -2.48 6.81
CA ILE A 134 9.85 -1.94 7.73
C ILE A 134 10.33 -0.62 8.35
N ASP A 135 11.62 -0.34 8.23
CA ASP A 135 12.31 0.83 8.77
C ASP A 135 12.48 1.94 7.71
N LYS A 136 13.35 2.94 8.00
CA LYS A 136 13.72 4.04 7.10
C LYS A 136 12.53 4.91 6.65
N ARG A 137 11.52 5.03 7.50
CA ARG A 137 10.31 5.83 7.24
C ARG A 137 9.51 5.34 6.02
N PHE A 138 9.65 4.05 5.69
CA PHE A 138 8.93 3.45 4.58
C PHE A 138 7.52 3.04 5.02
N MET A 139 6.52 3.82 4.62
CA MET A 139 5.12 3.64 5.04
C MET A 139 4.59 2.24 4.74
N ALA A 140 4.84 1.72 3.54
CA ALA A 140 4.28 0.44 3.11
C ALA A 140 4.76 -0.73 3.97
N GLY A 141 6.04 -0.74 4.40
CA GLY A 141 6.55 -1.82 5.25
C GLY A 141 5.82 -1.92 6.59
N LEU A 142 5.58 -0.78 7.24
CA LEU A 142 4.80 -0.73 8.49
C LEU A 142 3.34 -1.10 8.22
N ALA A 143 2.72 -0.54 7.18
CA ALA A 143 1.35 -0.82 6.81
C ALA A 143 1.12 -2.32 6.55
N TYR A 144 2.01 -2.97 5.81
CA TYR A 144 1.95 -4.41 5.54
C TYR A 144 2.01 -5.24 6.83
N PHE A 145 2.94 -4.91 7.72
CA PHE A 145 3.03 -5.61 9.01
C PHE A 145 1.74 -5.45 9.82
N LEU A 146 1.21 -4.24 9.91
CA LEU A 146 -0.01 -3.94 10.65
C LEU A 146 -1.23 -4.63 10.02
N GLY A 147 -1.33 -4.65 8.69
CA GLY A 147 -2.41 -5.32 7.96
C GLY A 147 -2.41 -6.83 8.18
N LEU A 148 -1.27 -7.49 8.01
CA LEU A 148 -1.12 -8.93 8.26
C LEU A 148 -1.43 -9.28 9.70
N ARG A 149 -0.93 -8.49 10.67
CA ARG A 149 -1.25 -8.67 12.09
C ARG A 149 -2.75 -8.54 12.33
N LYS A 150 -3.41 -7.55 11.69
CA LYS A 150 -4.86 -7.32 11.82
C LYS A 150 -5.70 -8.47 11.29
N MET A 151 -5.25 -9.13 10.19
CA MET A 151 -5.87 -10.35 9.67
C MET A 151 -5.66 -11.58 10.59
N GLY A 152 -4.66 -11.54 11.45
CA GLY A 152 -4.22 -12.71 12.24
C GLY A 152 -3.29 -13.65 11.48
N ALA A 153 -2.60 -13.17 10.46
CA ALA A 153 -1.50 -13.86 9.80
C ALA A 153 -0.19 -13.73 10.61
N SER A 154 0.69 -14.72 10.48
CA SER A 154 2.04 -14.68 11.07
C SER A 154 3.01 -14.01 10.11
N VAL A 155 3.86 -13.12 10.61
CA VAL A 155 4.78 -12.33 9.78
C VAL A 155 6.22 -12.68 10.08
N VAL A 156 6.96 -13.11 9.06
CA VAL A 156 8.40 -13.30 9.09
C VAL A 156 9.06 -12.06 8.46
N ARG A 157 9.66 -11.20 9.28
CA ARG A 157 10.26 -9.94 8.84
C ARG A 157 11.72 -10.13 8.48
N MET A 158 12.01 -10.39 7.20
CA MET A 158 13.38 -10.63 6.73
C MET A 158 14.06 -9.37 6.22
N GLY A 159 13.27 -8.38 5.79
CA GLY A 159 13.83 -7.23 5.09
C GLY A 159 14.33 -7.58 3.67
N PRO A 160 14.76 -6.58 2.89
CA PRO A 160 15.19 -6.76 1.50
C PRO A 160 16.61 -7.37 1.39
N GLY A 161 16.86 -8.01 0.26
CA GLY A 161 18.21 -8.47 -0.13
C GLY A 161 18.58 -9.85 0.40
N ILE A 162 19.83 -10.26 0.13
CA ILE A 162 20.51 -11.50 0.54
C ILE A 162 19.67 -12.77 0.30
N PRO A 163 19.65 -13.30 -0.95
CA PRO A 163 18.85 -14.49 -1.31
C PRO A 163 19.07 -15.70 -0.40
N GLU A 164 20.29 -15.91 0.05
CA GLU A 164 20.64 -17.00 0.97
C GLU A 164 19.79 -16.98 2.25
N LEU A 165 19.72 -15.82 2.91
CA LEU A 165 18.95 -15.64 4.14
C LEU A 165 17.44 -15.78 3.89
N GLN A 166 16.97 -15.36 2.70
CA GLN A 166 15.57 -15.53 2.34
C GLN A 166 15.20 -17.00 2.22
N TRP A 167 16.04 -17.81 1.58
CA TRP A 167 15.82 -19.25 1.44
C TRP A 167 15.94 -19.99 2.77
N ASP A 168 16.96 -19.68 3.60
CA ASP A 168 17.05 -20.25 4.98
C ASP A 168 15.73 -20.01 5.73
N SER A 169 15.21 -18.80 5.67
CA SER A 169 13.95 -18.41 6.31
C SER A 169 12.76 -19.17 5.71
N ILE A 170 12.67 -19.30 4.38
CA ILE A 170 11.57 -20.03 3.72
C ILE A 170 11.55 -21.48 4.17
N PHE A 171 12.68 -22.16 4.18
CA PHE A 171 12.75 -23.56 4.61
C PHE A 171 12.54 -23.76 6.12
N ARG A 172 12.83 -22.74 6.91
CA ARG A 172 12.67 -22.78 8.38
C ARG A 172 11.24 -22.52 8.83
N TYR A 173 10.57 -21.52 8.24
CA TYR A 173 9.27 -21.04 8.68
C TYR A 173 8.10 -21.45 7.78
N ASN A 174 8.39 -22.02 6.63
CA ASN A 174 7.41 -22.49 5.63
C ASN A 174 6.35 -21.44 5.30
N PRO A 175 6.73 -20.20 4.90
CA PRO A 175 5.75 -19.18 4.55
C PRO A 175 4.98 -19.61 3.30
N LYS A 176 3.67 -19.34 3.31
CA LYS A 176 2.78 -19.58 2.18
C LYS A 176 2.81 -18.44 1.18
N TYR A 177 3.08 -17.23 1.65
CA TYR A 177 3.16 -16.03 0.80
C TYR A 177 4.44 -15.26 1.04
N LEU A 178 4.91 -14.60 -0.02
CA LEU A 178 5.99 -13.61 0.04
C LEU A 178 5.43 -12.23 -0.27
N ILE A 179 5.97 -11.17 0.35
CA ILE A 179 5.76 -9.78 -0.09
C ILE A 179 7.12 -9.26 -0.53
N THR A 180 7.25 -8.94 -1.82
CA THR A 180 8.56 -8.62 -2.41
C THR A 180 8.45 -7.84 -3.71
N VAL A 181 9.59 -7.29 -4.13
CA VAL A 181 9.76 -6.72 -5.46
C VAL A 181 9.96 -7.87 -6.48
N PRO A 182 9.21 -7.92 -7.59
CA PRO A 182 9.27 -9.03 -8.54
C PRO A 182 10.66 -9.33 -9.09
N SER A 183 11.46 -8.31 -9.40
CA SER A 183 12.84 -8.50 -9.87
C SER A 183 13.73 -9.22 -8.85
N PHE A 184 13.41 -9.14 -7.56
CA PHE A 184 14.14 -9.86 -6.53
C PHE A 184 13.78 -11.35 -6.49
N LEU A 185 12.57 -11.76 -6.89
CA LEU A 185 12.22 -13.18 -7.05
C LEU A 185 13.14 -13.87 -8.07
N LEU A 186 13.47 -13.21 -9.18
CA LEU A 186 14.43 -13.77 -10.14
C LEU A 186 15.81 -13.98 -9.51
N LYS A 187 16.29 -13.02 -8.72
CA LYS A 187 17.56 -13.18 -7.98
C LYS A 187 17.54 -14.33 -6.98
N MET A 188 16.39 -14.55 -6.34
CA MET A 188 16.20 -15.68 -5.43
C MET A 188 16.21 -17.00 -6.20
N ILE A 189 15.53 -17.07 -7.35
CA ILE A 189 15.50 -18.24 -8.23
C ILE A 189 16.93 -18.56 -8.73
N ASP A 190 17.63 -17.56 -9.27
CA ASP A 190 19.00 -17.75 -9.80
C ASP A 190 19.97 -18.22 -8.69
N TYR A 191 19.81 -17.72 -7.47
CA TYR A 191 20.58 -18.21 -6.32
C TYR A 191 20.24 -19.67 -6.01
N ALA A 192 18.95 -20.01 -5.97
CA ALA A 192 18.51 -21.39 -5.68
C ALA A 192 19.01 -22.38 -6.74
N GLU A 193 18.90 -22.06 -8.02
CA GLU A 193 19.42 -22.87 -9.13
C GLU A 193 20.93 -23.09 -9.00
N LYS A 194 21.69 -22.02 -8.72
CA LYS A 194 23.14 -22.09 -8.55
C LYS A 194 23.58 -22.97 -7.37
N HIS A 195 22.79 -23.02 -6.30
CA HIS A 195 23.13 -23.76 -5.07
C HIS A 195 22.37 -25.08 -4.93
N GLY A 196 21.61 -25.49 -5.94
CA GLY A 196 20.88 -26.77 -5.93
C GLY A 196 19.77 -26.84 -4.89
N LEU A 197 19.13 -25.69 -4.54
CA LEU A 197 18.03 -25.67 -3.61
C LEU A 197 16.74 -26.13 -4.28
N ASP A 198 15.95 -26.93 -3.59
CA ASP A 198 14.65 -27.41 -4.06
C ASP A 198 13.55 -26.34 -3.84
N TYR A 199 13.69 -25.23 -4.54
CA TYR A 199 12.78 -24.11 -4.41
C TYR A 199 11.39 -24.37 -4.99
N LYS A 200 11.29 -25.26 -5.99
CA LYS A 200 10.03 -25.61 -6.66
C LYS A 200 9.06 -26.33 -5.75
N ASN A 201 9.58 -27.12 -4.79
CA ASN A 201 8.79 -27.83 -3.78
C ASN A 201 8.74 -27.07 -2.44
N SER A 202 9.07 -25.77 -2.42
CA SER A 202 8.94 -24.96 -1.23
C SER A 202 7.46 -24.76 -0.84
N SER A 203 7.23 -24.27 0.38
CA SER A 203 5.89 -23.95 0.90
C SER A 203 5.22 -22.77 0.20
N VAL A 204 5.95 -22.01 -0.63
CA VAL A 204 5.48 -20.75 -1.20
C VAL A 204 4.42 -21.01 -2.26
N TYR A 205 3.21 -20.55 -1.98
CA TYR A 205 2.08 -20.58 -2.91
C TYR A 205 2.02 -19.37 -3.83
N GLY A 206 2.41 -18.20 -3.30
CA GLY A 206 2.32 -16.97 -4.08
C GLY A 206 3.14 -15.81 -3.53
N ALA A 207 3.27 -14.78 -4.34
CA ALA A 207 3.96 -13.55 -3.98
C ALA A 207 3.10 -12.32 -4.29
N VAL A 208 2.93 -11.46 -3.29
CA VAL A 208 2.40 -10.11 -3.46
C VAL A 208 3.54 -9.22 -3.95
N CYS A 209 3.40 -8.77 -5.19
CA CYS A 209 4.42 -8.05 -5.94
C CYS A 209 4.24 -6.54 -5.77
N ILE A 210 5.25 -5.89 -5.19
CA ILE A 210 5.25 -4.46 -4.86
C ILE A 210 6.35 -3.71 -5.63
N GLY A 211 6.16 -2.41 -5.84
CA GLY A 211 7.19 -1.51 -6.37
C GLY A 211 7.53 -1.64 -7.85
N GLU A 212 7.15 -2.74 -8.51
CA GLU A 212 7.34 -2.97 -9.94
C GLU A 212 6.09 -3.63 -10.52
N SER A 213 5.71 -3.25 -11.74
CA SER A 213 4.58 -3.89 -12.43
C SER A 213 4.92 -5.31 -12.87
N ILE A 214 3.97 -6.22 -12.71
CA ILE A 214 3.98 -7.58 -13.26
C ILE A 214 3.00 -7.73 -14.44
N LYS A 215 2.28 -6.68 -14.78
CA LYS A 215 1.28 -6.64 -15.85
C LYS A 215 1.62 -5.60 -16.91
N ASN A 216 1.19 -5.87 -18.12
CA ASN A 216 1.11 -4.94 -19.23
C ASN A 216 -0.15 -4.07 -19.10
N GLN A 217 -0.32 -3.06 -19.95
CA GLN A 217 -1.49 -2.18 -19.95
C GLN A 217 -2.81 -2.92 -20.27
N ASP A 218 -2.74 -4.05 -20.97
CA ASP A 218 -3.88 -4.92 -21.28
C ASP A 218 -4.12 -6.01 -20.22
N PHE A 219 -3.52 -5.87 -19.05
CA PHE A 219 -3.57 -6.80 -17.91
C PHE A 219 -2.95 -8.19 -18.18
N THR A 220 -2.34 -8.44 -19.32
CA THR A 220 -1.55 -9.66 -19.55
C THR A 220 -0.26 -9.63 -18.72
N ASP A 221 0.32 -10.81 -18.50
CA ASP A 221 1.61 -10.92 -17.80
C ASP A 221 2.72 -10.26 -18.62
N ASN A 222 3.49 -9.38 -18.00
CA ASN A 222 4.65 -8.78 -18.63
C ASN A 222 5.85 -9.76 -18.66
N ILE A 223 6.94 -9.36 -19.29
CA ILE A 223 8.15 -10.20 -19.43
C ILE A 223 8.70 -10.65 -18.07
N LEU A 224 8.60 -9.80 -17.04
CA LEU A 224 9.12 -10.11 -15.71
C LEU A 224 8.31 -11.23 -15.06
N SER A 225 6.98 -11.14 -15.07
CA SER A 225 6.11 -12.18 -14.54
C SER A 225 6.20 -13.50 -15.32
N GLN A 226 6.31 -13.44 -16.66
CA GLN A 226 6.51 -14.62 -17.49
C GLN A 226 7.79 -15.38 -17.08
N LYS A 227 8.93 -14.68 -16.96
CA LYS A 227 10.20 -15.28 -16.54
C LYS A 227 10.14 -15.91 -15.14
N ILE A 228 9.39 -15.32 -14.22
CA ILE A 228 9.22 -15.89 -12.88
C ILE A 228 8.39 -17.18 -12.98
N LYS A 229 7.24 -17.13 -13.65
CA LYS A 229 6.31 -18.28 -13.78
C LYS A 229 6.90 -19.46 -14.55
N GLU A 230 7.75 -19.20 -15.55
CA GLU A 230 8.49 -20.25 -16.29
C GLU A 230 9.42 -21.07 -15.37
N LYS A 231 9.98 -20.44 -14.35
CA LYS A 231 10.94 -21.07 -13.44
C LYS A 231 10.31 -21.59 -12.15
N TRP A 232 9.32 -20.86 -11.62
CA TRP A 232 8.69 -21.15 -10.33
C TRP A 232 7.18 -21.02 -10.43
N ASP A 233 6.48 -22.14 -10.28
CA ASP A 233 5.01 -22.23 -10.39
C ASP A 233 4.33 -21.68 -9.13
N ILE A 234 4.39 -20.37 -8.96
CA ILE A 234 3.71 -19.65 -7.89
C ILE A 234 2.74 -18.61 -8.46
N LYS A 235 1.73 -18.24 -7.69
CA LYS A 235 0.84 -17.14 -8.04
C LYS A 235 1.52 -15.79 -7.80
N LEU A 236 1.34 -14.87 -8.74
CA LEU A 236 1.81 -13.49 -8.60
C LEU A 236 0.61 -12.58 -8.50
N PHE A 237 0.54 -11.79 -7.43
CA PHE A 237 -0.50 -10.80 -7.17
C PHE A 237 0.08 -9.41 -7.39
N SER A 238 -0.58 -8.61 -8.22
CA SER A 238 -0.16 -7.24 -8.52
C SER A 238 -0.64 -6.31 -7.42
N THR A 239 0.18 -5.35 -7.03
CA THR A 239 -0.19 -4.32 -6.07
C THR A 239 0.10 -2.94 -6.63
N TYR A 240 -0.89 -2.07 -6.62
CA TYR A 240 -0.73 -0.65 -6.85
C TYR A 240 -0.85 0.10 -5.52
N ALA A 241 0.12 0.93 -5.20
CA ALA A 241 0.16 1.72 -3.97
C ALA A 241 0.82 3.07 -4.19
N SER A 242 0.42 4.06 -3.41
CA SER A 242 1.06 5.37 -3.35
C SER A 242 1.11 5.87 -1.93
N THR A 243 2.26 6.42 -1.53
CA THR A 243 2.43 7.03 -0.21
C THR A 243 1.50 8.23 -0.05
N GLU A 244 1.30 9.02 -1.12
CA GLU A 244 0.44 10.18 -1.14
C GLU A 244 -1.05 9.82 -0.93
N MET A 245 -1.50 8.68 -1.44
CA MET A 245 -2.85 8.16 -1.19
C MET A 245 -2.96 7.45 0.16
N SER A 246 -1.83 7.04 0.73
CA SER A 246 -1.77 6.21 1.95
C SER A 246 -2.65 4.96 1.85
N THR A 247 -2.64 4.29 0.70
CA THR A 247 -3.44 3.10 0.43
C THR A 247 -2.77 2.19 -0.61
N ALA A 248 -3.18 0.92 -0.63
CA ALA A 248 -2.79 -0.06 -1.61
C ALA A 248 -4.01 -0.86 -2.11
N PHE A 249 -3.89 -1.38 -3.32
CA PHE A 249 -4.86 -2.27 -3.96
C PHE A 249 -4.13 -3.49 -4.50
N THR A 250 -4.62 -4.68 -4.20
CA THR A 250 -4.04 -5.95 -4.67
C THR A 250 -5.06 -6.72 -5.50
N GLU A 251 -4.59 -7.34 -6.59
CA GLU A 251 -5.37 -8.20 -7.49
C GLU A 251 -4.62 -9.52 -7.80
#